data_7accf9bfde92f189766767308c5c2862
#
_entry.id   7accf9bfde92f189766767308c5c2862
#
_cell.length_a   1.000
_cell.length_b   1.000
_cell.length_c   1.000
_cell.angle_alpha   90.00
_cell.angle_beta   90.00
_cell.angle_gamma   90.00
#
_symmetry.space_group_name_H-M   'P 1'
#
loop_
_entity.id
_entity.type
_entity.pdbx_description
1 polymer ?
#
loop_
_entity_poly.entity_id
_entity_poly.type
_entity_poly.pdbx_seq_one_letter_code
_entity_poly.pdbx_strand_id
1 'polypeptide(L)'
;MRDDYLENSFEPLVGLLQQELARARLAEPGPVPASVAEFTRWYLAVVQLLEAHVAAGGEHDPMTRSEVELLCRCALSGADLAQCIDLCRRFSEMLTPRAGRIVLETAGAAARFVLDTQRAHPCAASNLADISGLFAFSQLLQWLVGRDLPLERVSIGPLPRDDVLPFLKLFRAPVLAGGDYYALEFRREALTWPNVRAAGEFEGFFEVFPCGVFETTFTDLPHQV
;
A
#
# COMPACT_ATOMS: atom_id res chain seq x y z
N MET A 1 -1.03 8.75 28.40
CA MET A 1 -2.35 8.25 28.01
C MET A 1 -3.02 9.14 26.94
N ARG A 2 -2.25 9.99 26.23
CA ARG A 2 -2.69 10.81 25.09
C ARG A 2 -1.97 10.45 23.77
N ASP A 3 -0.92 9.65 23.83
CA ASP A 3 -0.11 9.29 22.63
C ASP A 3 -0.67 8.11 21.83
N ASP A 4 -1.45 7.21 22.42
CA ASP A 4 -2.03 6.05 21.75
C ASP A 4 -3.13 6.40 20.72
N TYR A 5 -3.80 7.56 20.88
CA TYR A 5 -4.84 8.00 19.94
C TYR A 5 -4.32 8.51 18.59
N LEU A 6 -3.03 8.87 18.51
CA LEU A 6 -2.42 9.39 17.27
C LEU A 6 -1.79 8.30 16.40
N GLU A 7 -1.59 7.08 16.93
CA GLU A 7 -0.87 6.03 16.20
C GLU A 7 -1.59 5.52 14.96
N ASN A 8 -2.92 5.64 14.91
CA ASN A 8 -3.72 5.22 13.76
C ASN A 8 -4.48 6.36 13.06
N SER A 9 -4.13 7.61 13.33
CA SER A 9 -4.73 8.75 12.66
C SER A 9 -4.22 8.84 11.20
N PHE A 10 -5.13 9.05 10.26
CA PHE A 10 -4.80 9.32 8.85
C PHE A 10 -4.39 10.79 8.61
N GLU A 11 -4.56 11.68 9.58
CA GLU A 11 -4.25 13.12 9.44
C GLU A 11 -2.84 13.43 8.96
N PRO A 12 -1.76 12.79 9.46
CA PRO A 12 -0.42 13.03 8.95
C PRO A 12 -0.27 12.64 7.48
N LEU A 13 -1.00 11.61 7.04
CA LEU A 13 -0.99 11.18 5.64
C LEU A 13 -1.77 12.15 4.76
N VAL A 14 -2.88 12.71 5.23
CA VAL A 14 -3.62 13.78 4.53
C VAL A 14 -2.70 14.98 4.27
N GLY A 15 -2.00 15.45 5.30
CA GLY A 15 -1.07 16.58 5.16
C GLY A 15 0.04 16.32 4.15
N LEU A 16 0.61 15.12 4.15
CA LEU A 16 1.63 14.71 3.17
C LEU A 16 1.08 14.72 1.74
N LEU A 17 -0.09 14.13 1.54
CA LEU A 17 -0.73 14.03 0.23
C LEU A 17 -1.13 15.42 -0.31
N GLN A 18 -1.64 16.31 0.54
CA GLN A 18 -1.94 17.70 0.17
C GLN A 18 -0.69 18.46 -0.27
N GLN A 19 0.44 18.28 0.45
CA GLN A 19 1.70 18.89 0.06
C GLN A 19 2.17 18.38 -1.31
N GLU A 20 2.00 17.10 -1.61
CA GLU A 20 2.41 16.55 -2.90
C GLU A 20 1.52 17.03 -4.04
N LEU A 21 0.19 17.12 -3.84
CA LEU A 21 -0.71 17.75 -4.80
C LEU A 21 -0.32 19.20 -5.10
N ALA A 22 0.01 19.97 -4.05
CA ALA A 22 0.46 21.36 -4.21
C ALA A 22 1.78 21.44 -5.00
N ARG A 23 2.75 20.56 -4.73
CA ARG A 23 4.01 20.47 -5.50
C ARG A 23 3.76 20.15 -6.97
N ALA A 24 2.84 19.23 -7.25
CA ALA A 24 2.43 18.85 -8.60
C ALA A 24 1.48 19.87 -9.25
N ARG A 25 1.07 20.95 -8.55
CA ARG A 25 0.08 21.95 -8.98
C ARG A 25 -1.27 21.33 -9.35
N LEU A 26 -1.68 20.31 -8.62
CA LEU A 26 -2.96 19.64 -8.77
C LEU A 26 -3.95 20.16 -7.72
N ALA A 27 -5.22 20.24 -8.11
CA ALA A 27 -6.30 20.58 -7.20
C ALA A 27 -6.64 19.38 -6.29
N GLU A 28 -7.03 19.67 -5.05
CA GLU A 28 -7.53 18.63 -4.15
C GLU A 28 -8.86 18.07 -4.68
N PRO A 29 -9.10 16.74 -4.56
CA PRO A 29 -10.30 16.11 -5.09
C PRO A 29 -11.57 16.37 -4.26
N GLY A 30 -11.45 17.09 -3.15
CA GLY A 30 -12.57 17.40 -2.26
C GLY A 30 -12.10 17.93 -0.91
N PRO A 31 -13.03 18.12 0.04
CA PRO A 31 -12.70 18.57 1.39
C PRO A 31 -11.86 17.53 2.14
N VAL A 32 -11.19 17.99 3.20
CA VAL A 32 -10.46 17.11 4.13
C VAL A 32 -11.42 16.08 4.71
N PRO A 33 -11.09 14.76 4.62
CA PRO A 33 -11.98 13.70 5.09
C PRO A 33 -12.13 13.71 6.62
N ALA A 34 -13.34 13.44 7.10
CA ALA A 34 -13.68 13.38 8.52
C ALA A 34 -13.92 11.94 9.03
N SER A 35 -13.95 10.95 8.13
CA SER A 35 -14.14 9.53 8.45
C SER A 35 -13.21 8.65 7.62
N VAL A 36 -13.01 7.39 8.03
CA VAL A 36 -12.17 6.43 7.29
C VAL A 36 -12.72 6.16 5.89
N ALA A 37 -14.03 6.03 5.75
CA ALA A 37 -14.66 5.81 4.45
C ALA A 37 -14.48 7.01 3.50
N GLU A 38 -14.57 8.24 4.03
CA GLU A 38 -14.26 9.45 3.26
C GLU A 38 -12.78 9.52 2.93
N PHE A 39 -11.92 9.19 3.89
CA PHE A 39 -10.48 9.14 3.68
C PHE A 39 -10.09 8.14 2.60
N THR A 40 -10.67 6.94 2.58
CA THR A 40 -10.40 5.94 1.54
C THR A 40 -10.73 6.48 0.15
N ARG A 41 -11.90 7.09 -0.01
CA ARG A 41 -12.30 7.69 -1.30
C ARG A 41 -11.39 8.85 -1.71
N TRP A 42 -11.10 9.73 -0.76
CA TRP A 42 -10.23 10.88 -0.99
C TRP A 42 -8.80 10.43 -1.32
N TYR A 43 -8.25 9.48 -0.55
CA TYR A 43 -6.92 8.90 -0.77
C TYR A 43 -6.79 8.29 -2.16
N LEU A 44 -7.74 7.46 -2.57
CA LEU A 44 -7.72 6.84 -3.89
C LEU A 44 -7.81 7.90 -5.01
N ALA A 45 -8.62 8.95 -4.83
CA ALA A 45 -8.72 10.03 -5.79
C ALA A 45 -7.40 10.82 -5.89
N VAL A 46 -6.72 11.08 -4.76
CA VAL A 46 -5.39 11.73 -4.76
C VAL A 46 -4.36 10.87 -5.49
N VAL A 47 -4.28 9.57 -5.17
CA VAL A 47 -3.34 8.65 -5.84
C VAL A 47 -3.60 8.62 -7.35
N GLN A 48 -4.87 8.57 -7.79
CA GLN A 48 -5.22 8.63 -9.21
C GLN A 48 -4.79 9.94 -9.88
N LEU A 49 -4.93 11.08 -9.19
CA LEU A 49 -4.48 12.38 -9.72
C LEU A 49 -2.96 12.41 -9.88
N LEU A 50 -2.21 11.91 -8.89
CA LEU A 50 -0.75 11.82 -8.96
C LEU A 50 -0.30 10.89 -10.09
N GLU A 51 -0.92 9.72 -10.22
CA GLU A 51 -0.63 8.77 -11.30
C GLU A 51 -0.95 9.36 -12.68
N ALA A 52 -2.09 10.03 -12.85
CA ALA A 52 -2.44 10.69 -14.11
C ALA A 52 -1.44 11.81 -14.46
N HIS A 53 -0.97 12.57 -13.46
CA HIS A 53 0.06 13.58 -13.63
C HIS A 53 1.38 12.97 -14.09
N VAL A 54 1.78 11.86 -13.50
CA VAL A 54 2.99 11.12 -13.85
C VAL A 54 2.90 10.55 -15.27
N ALA A 55 1.76 9.94 -15.64
CA ALA A 55 1.51 9.43 -16.97
C ALA A 55 1.55 10.54 -18.05
N ALA A 56 0.98 11.72 -17.75
CA ALA A 56 1.07 12.89 -18.64
C ALA A 56 2.52 13.38 -18.84
N GLY A 57 3.42 13.07 -17.92
CA GLY A 57 4.86 13.32 -18.00
C GLY A 57 5.63 12.32 -18.87
N GLY A 58 4.97 11.32 -19.47
CA GLY A 58 5.58 10.34 -20.38
C GLY A 58 5.81 8.95 -19.74
N GLU A 59 5.32 8.72 -18.51
CA GLU A 59 5.28 7.40 -17.90
C GLU A 59 4.08 6.60 -18.43
N HIS A 60 4.06 5.29 -18.14
CA HIS A 60 2.93 4.42 -18.50
C HIS A 60 1.68 4.76 -17.69
N ASP A 61 0.50 4.45 -18.25
CA ASP A 61 -0.77 4.60 -17.57
C ASP A 61 -0.84 3.71 -16.32
N PRO A 62 -1.49 4.18 -15.24
CA PRO A 62 -1.66 3.38 -14.03
C PRO A 62 -2.63 2.21 -14.24
N MET A 63 -2.62 1.28 -13.29
CA MET A 63 -3.66 0.27 -13.20
C MET A 63 -5.02 0.90 -12.89
N THR A 64 -6.06 0.41 -13.56
CA THR A 64 -7.44 0.76 -13.24
C THR A 64 -7.90 0.10 -11.93
N ARG A 65 -8.94 0.64 -11.29
CA ARG A 65 -9.54 0.03 -10.09
C ARG A 65 -9.98 -1.43 -10.33
N SER A 66 -10.52 -1.72 -11.52
CA SER A 66 -10.93 -3.09 -11.89
C SER A 66 -9.73 -4.05 -12.04
N GLU A 67 -8.60 -3.57 -12.55
CA GLU A 67 -7.38 -4.37 -12.63
C GLU A 67 -6.81 -4.65 -11.23
N VAL A 68 -6.84 -3.68 -10.33
CA VAL A 68 -6.46 -3.87 -8.92
C VAL A 68 -7.40 -4.88 -8.24
N GLU A 69 -8.72 -4.79 -8.50
CA GLU A 69 -9.69 -5.77 -8.00
C GLU A 69 -9.37 -7.18 -8.48
N LEU A 70 -9.13 -7.36 -9.77
CA LEU A 70 -8.78 -8.66 -10.33
C LEU A 70 -7.48 -9.21 -9.75
N LEU A 71 -6.46 -8.38 -9.55
CA LEU A 71 -5.21 -8.77 -8.89
C LEU A 71 -5.49 -9.30 -7.48
N CYS A 72 -6.29 -8.57 -6.68
CA CYS A 72 -6.66 -8.99 -5.33
C CYS A 72 -7.46 -10.31 -5.33
N ARG A 73 -8.38 -10.49 -6.27
CA ARG A 73 -9.14 -11.75 -6.44
C ARG A 73 -8.25 -12.92 -6.85
N CYS A 74 -7.26 -12.68 -7.72
CA CYS A 74 -6.25 -13.70 -8.06
C CYS A 74 -5.46 -14.09 -6.82
N ALA A 75 -4.96 -13.13 -6.04
CA ALA A 75 -4.21 -13.38 -4.81
C ALA A 75 -5.02 -14.20 -3.80
N LEU A 76 -6.33 -13.92 -3.68
CA LEU A 76 -7.25 -14.62 -2.77
C LEU A 76 -7.37 -16.13 -3.07
N SER A 77 -7.06 -16.56 -4.29
CA SER A 77 -7.10 -18.00 -4.66
C SER A 77 -5.86 -18.79 -4.22
N GLY A 78 -4.82 -18.15 -3.70
CA GLY A 78 -3.62 -18.82 -3.18
C GLY A 78 -3.91 -19.52 -1.84
N ALA A 79 -3.27 -20.67 -1.60
CA ALA A 79 -3.46 -21.44 -0.37
C ALA A 79 -2.63 -20.90 0.81
N ASP A 80 -1.48 -20.28 0.52
CA ASP A 80 -0.58 -19.68 1.49
C ASP A 80 -0.01 -18.35 0.96
N LEU A 81 0.71 -17.62 1.81
CA LEU A 81 1.24 -16.31 1.45
C LEU A 81 2.18 -16.37 0.24
N ALA A 82 3.00 -17.42 0.12
CA ALA A 82 3.92 -17.57 -1.02
C ALA A 82 3.15 -17.69 -2.33
N GLN A 83 2.09 -18.50 -2.36
CA GLN A 83 1.22 -18.66 -3.54
C GLN A 83 0.45 -17.38 -3.84
N CYS A 84 -0.07 -16.66 -2.81
CA CYS A 84 -0.72 -15.39 -3.00
C CYS A 84 0.21 -14.38 -3.69
N ILE A 85 1.46 -14.27 -3.23
CA ILE A 85 2.48 -13.41 -3.84
C ILE A 85 2.81 -13.85 -5.28
N ASP A 86 2.94 -15.15 -5.54
CA ASP A 86 3.20 -15.67 -6.89
C ASP A 86 2.07 -15.34 -7.85
N LEU A 87 0.82 -15.41 -7.41
CA LEU A 87 -0.34 -15.01 -8.21
C LEU A 87 -0.34 -13.51 -8.52
N CYS A 88 0.01 -12.65 -7.54
CA CYS A 88 0.20 -11.22 -7.78
C CYS A 88 1.30 -10.98 -8.82
N ARG A 89 2.43 -11.69 -8.71
CA ARG A 89 3.55 -11.60 -9.65
C ARG A 89 3.12 -11.94 -11.07
N ARG A 90 2.47 -13.09 -11.26
CA ARG A 90 1.98 -13.53 -12.58
C ARG A 90 0.96 -12.55 -13.19
N PHE A 91 0.07 -12.01 -12.36
CA PHE A 91 -0.88 -10.99 -12.80
C PHE A 91 -0.16 -9.70 -13.25
N SER A 92 0.82 -9.24 -12.47
CA SER A 92 1.63 -8.06 -12.83
C SER A 92 2.38 -8.26 -14.14
N GLU A 93 2.94 -9.44 -14.39
CA GLU A 93 3.64 -9.77 -15.64
C GLU A 93 2.75 -9.61 -16.88
N MET A 94 1.43 -9.91 -16.77
CA MET A 94 0.49 -9.72 -17.88
C MET A 94 0.21 -8.25 -18.18
N LEU A 95 0.38 -7.35 -17.20
CA LEU A 95 0.09 -5.92 -17.33
C LEU A 95 1.35 -5.04 -17.40
N THR A 96 2.53 -5.65 -17.51
CA THR A 96 3.81 -4.91 -17.61
C THR A 96 3.80 -3.96 -18.81
N PRO A 97 4.27 -2.69 -18.64
CA PRO A 97 4.91 -2.13 -17.45
C PRO A 97 3.94 -1.52 -16.41
N ARG A 98 2.65 -1.39 -16.72
CA ARG A 98 1.64 -0.64 -15.92
C ARG A 98 1.50 -1.12 -14.47
N ALA A 99 1.59 -2.42 -14.22
CA ALA A 99 1.51 -3.02 -12.88
C ALA A 99 2.88 -3.12 -12.19
N GLY A 100 3.94 -2.65 -12.83
CA GLY A 100 5.30 -2.91 -12.38
C GLY A 100 5.68 -4.39 -12.45
N ARG A 101 6.75 -4.76 -11.77
CA ARG A 101 7.21 -6.14 -11.63
C ARG A 101 7.34 -6.50 -10.15
N ILE A 102 6.73 -7.59 -9.76
CA ILE A 102 6.84 -8.14 -8.40
C ILE A 102 7.94 -9.20 -8.38
N VAL A 103 8.84 -9.11 -7.39
CA VAL A 103 9.88 -10.11 -7.15
C VAL A 103 9.80 -10.56 -5.69
N LEU A 104 9.82 -11.86 -5.45
CA LEU A 104 9.96 -12.44 -4.12
C LEU A 104 11.37 -13.00 -3.97
N GLU A 105 12.17 -12.39 -3.11
CA GLU A 105 13.52 -12.81 -2.79
C GLU A 105 13.54 -13.49 -1.42
N THR A 106 14.37 -14.51 -1.25
CA THR A 106 14.57 -15.17 0.03
C THR A 106 16.05 -15.32 0.33
N ALA A 107 16.47 -14.93 1.53
CA ALA A 107 17.85 -15.06 1.99
C ALA A 107 17.89 -15.43 3.47
N GLY A 108 18.31 -16.66 3.78
CA GLY A 108 18.32 -17.18 5.15
C GLY A 108 16.93 -17.16 5.79
N ALA A 109 16.77 -16.43 6.89
CA ALA A 109 15.52 -16.29 7.62
C ALA A 109 14.61 -15.14 7.10
N ALA A 110 15.10 -14.33 6.15
CA ALA A 110 14.36 -13.19 5.60
C ALA A 110 13.71 -13.54 4.26
N ALA A 111 12.56 -12.91 4.00
CA ALA A 111 11.91 -12.81 2.71
C ALA A 111 11.70 -11.33 2.38
N ARG A 112 11.80 -11.00 1.11
CA ARG A 112 11.63 -9.64 0.61
C ARG A 112 10.66 -9.65 -0.56
N PHE A 113 9.53 -8.97 -0.40
CA PHE A 113 8.62 -8.62 -1.49
C PHE A 113 9.11 -7.31 -2.09
N VAL A 114 9.54 -7.33 -3.34
CA VAL A 114 10.04 -6.16 -4.08
C VAL A 114 9.03 -5.77 -5.12
N LEU A 115 8.69 -4.47 -5.15
CA LEU A 115 7.89 -3.83 -6.18
C LEU A 115 8.82 -2.95 -7.03
N ASP A 116 9.14 -3.41 -8.24
CA ASP A 116 9.85 -2.65 -9.25
C ASP A 116 8.83 -1.97 -10.14
N THR A 117 8.63 -0.70 -9.94
CA THR A 117 7.60 0.10 -10.64
C THR A 117 7.98 0.47 -12.06
N GLN A 118 9.22 0.18 -12.48
CA GLN A 118 9.74 0.38 -13.85
C GLN A 118 9.58 1.81 -14.36
N ARG A 119 9.67 2.81 -13.47
CA ARG A 119 9.60 4.22 -13.86
C ARG A 119 10.84 4.63 -14.65
N ALA A 120 10.63 5.25 -15.81
CA ALA A 120 11.71 5.80 -16.62
C ALA A 120 12.25 7.12 -16.04
N HIS A 121 11.37 7.92 -15.42
CA HIS A 121 11.69 9.25 -14.88
C HIS A 121 11.10 9.42 -13.47
N PRO A 122 11.69 8.80 -12.43
CA PRO A 122 11.18 8.92 -11.07
C PRO A 122 11.12 10.38 -10.61
N CYS A 123 10.00 10.76 -10.00
CA CYS A 123 9.76 12.09 -9.43
C CYS A 123 9.04 11.99 -8.08
N ALA A 124 8.86 13.10 -7.38
CA ALA A 124 8.22 13.08 -6.06
C ALA A 124 6.78 12.53 -6.11
N ALA A 125 6.01 12.88 -7.15
CA ALA A 125 4.65 12.37 -7.33
C ALA A 125 4.63 10.87 -7.60
N SER A 126 5.50 10.35 -8.51
CA SER A 126 5.59 8.92 -8.78
C SER A 126 6.09 8.14 -7.56
N ASN A 127 7.05 8.70 -6.81
CA ASN A 127 7.53 8.09 -5.57
C ASN A 127 6.40 7.89 -4.55
N LEU A 128 5.52 8.88 -4.39
CA LEU A 128 4.38 8.76 -3.47
C LEU A 128 3.31 7.78 -3.98
N ALA A 129 3.04 7.77 -5.27
CA ALA A 129 2.15 6.80 -5.90
C ALA A 129 2.68 5.35 -5.72
N ASP A 130 3.98 5.15 -5.92
CA ASP A 130 4.65 3.86 -5.76
C ASP A 130 4.65 3.38 -4.30
N ILE A 131 4.84 4.30 -3.33
CA ILE A 131 4.68 3.98 -1.90
C ILE A 131 3.24 3.58 -1.59
N SER A 132 2.26 4.25 -2.20
CA SER A 132 0.84 3.90 -2.06
C SER A 132 0.55 2.50 -2.60
N GLY A 133 1.17 2.10 -3.70
CA GLY A 133 1.12 0.74 -4.23
C GLY A 133 1.75 -0.29 -3.28
N LEU A 134 2.94 0.01 -2.73
CA LEU A 134 3.58 -0.87 -1.74
C LEU A 134 2.72 -1.02 -0.47
N PHE A 135 2.10 0.08 -0.02
CA PHE A 135 1.17 0.04 1.10
C PHE A 135 -0.06 -0.84 0.80
N ALA A 136 -0.64 -0.70 -0.39
CA ALA A 136 -1.75 -1.53 -0.81
C ALA A 136 -1.38 -3.03 -0.79
N PHE A 137 -0.21 -3.41 -1.29
CA PHE A 137 0.27 -4.79 -1.17
C PHE A 137 0.45 -5.22 0.29
N SER A 138 1.01 -4.38 1.14
CA SER A 138 1.12 -4.68 2.58
C SER A 138 -0.24 -4.99 3.21
N GLN A 139 -1.27 -4.19 2.92
CA GLN A 139 -2.62 -4.40 3.43
C GLN A 139 -3.27 -5.66 2.85
N LEU A 140 -3.12 -5.92 1.55
CA LEU A 140 -3.61 -7.15 0.92
C LEU A 140 -3.02 -8.41 1.57
N LEU A 141 -1.68 -8.46 1.68
CA LEU A 141 -0.99 -9.64 2.21
C LEU A 141 -1.36 -9.90 3.68
N GLN A 142 -1.46 -8.86 4.51
CA GLN A 142 -1.89 -8.98 5.91
C GLN A 142 -3.35 -9.44 6.01
N TRP A 143 -4.23 -8.90 5.19
CA TRP A 143 -5.62 -9.32 5.14
C TRP A 143 -5.73 -10.81 4.76
N LEU A 144 -5.04 -11.27 3.72
CA LEU A 144 -5.08 -12.67 3.28
C LEU A 144 -4.70 -13.66 4.39
N VAL A 145 -3.66 -13.32 5.18
CA VAL A 145 -3.22 -14.21 6.29
C VAL A 145 -3.95 -13.93 7.61
N GLY A 146 -4.82 -12.92 7.68
CA GLY A 146 -5.64 -12.59 8.85
C GLY A 146 -4.86 -12.06 10.05
N ARG A 147 -3.63 -11.58 9.85
CA ARG A 147 -2.75 -11.03 10.91
C ARG A 147 -1.67 -10.12 10.33
N ASP A 148 -1.06 -9.31 11.20
CA ASP A 148 0.04 -8.44 10.80
C ASP A 148 1.25 -9.27 10.31
N LEU A 149 1.86 -8.81 9.21
CA LEU A 149 3.15 -9.36 8.78
C LEU A 149 4.25 -8.90 9.74
N PRO A 150 5.18 -9.78 10.11
CA PRO A 150 6.32 -9.42 10.95
C PRO A 150 7.34 -8.62 10.15
N LEU A 151 6.96 -7.41 9.72
CA LEU A 151 7.80 -6.52 8.94
C LEU A 151 9.03 -6.12 9.76
N GLU A 152 10.21 -6.42 9.23
CA GLU A 152 11.50 -6.04 9.82
C GLU A 152 11.98 -4.69 9.27
N ARG A 153 11.64 -4.40 8.01
CA ARG A 153 11.99 -3.18 7.32
C ARG A 153 11.12 -2.93 6.10
N VAL A 154 10.90 -1.65 5.79
CA VAL A 154 10.30 -1.21 4.54
C VAL A 154 11.28 -0.30 3.82
N SER A 155 11.54 -0.54 2.55
CA SER A 155 12.35 0.34 1.70
C SER A 155 11.46 1.14 0.79
N ILE A 156 11.67 2.46 0.75
CA ILE A 156 11.00 3.38 -0.15
C ILE A 156 12.06 4.14 -0.95
N GLY A 157 12.04 3.99 -2.24
CA GLY A 157 13.00 4.59 -3.15
C GLY A 157 12.35 4.88 -4.49
N PRO A 158 13.11 5.31 -5.53
CA PRO A 158 14.54 5.64 -5.46
C PRO A 158 14.86 7.05 -4.94
N LEU A 159 13.87 7.89 -4.68
CA LEU A 159 14.09 9.26 -4.24
C LEU A 159 14.17 9.35 -2.71
N PRO A 160 15.15 10.07 -2.14
CA PRO A 160 15.18 10.34 -0.72
C PRO A 160 14.02 11.26 -0.33
N ARG A 161 13.43 11.01 0.86
CA ARG A 161 12.37 11.83 1.44
C ARG A 161 12.71 12.20 2.87
N ASP A 162 12.50 13.47 3.22
CA ASP A 162 12.69 13.97 4.58
C ASP A 162 11.41 13.78 5.42
N ASP A 163 10.26 13.52 4.76
CA ASP A 163 8.93 13.43 5.35
C ASP A 163 8.47 11.96 5.55
N VAL A 164 9.38 11.09 6.02
CA VAL A 164 9.12 9.65 6.18
C VAL A 164 8.23 9.27 7.36
N LEU A 165 8.02 10.19 8.32
CA LEU A 165 7.26 9.90 9.54
C LEU A 165 5.84 9.36 9.30
N PRO A 166 5.04 9.87 8.34
CA PRO A 166 3.76 9.28 7.99
C PRO A 166 3.87 7.83 7.51
N PHE A 167 4.97 7.47 6.83
CA PHE A 167 5.21 6.10 6.35
C PHE A 167 5.58 5.14 7.47
N LEU A 168 6.31 5.59 8.51
CA LEU A 168 6.59 4.78 9.70
C LEU A 168 5.29 4.32 10.35
N LYS A 169 4.32 5.23 10.48
CA LYS A 169 2.99 4.93 11.04
C LYS A 169 2.18 4.01 10.11
N LEU A 170 2.26 4.28 8.82
CA LEU A 170 1.53 3.55 7.79
C LEU A 170 1.92 2.06 7.73
N PHE A 171 3.22 1.77 7.78
CA PHE A 171 3.74 0.40 7.69
C PHE A 171 3.95 -0.27 9.05
N ARG A 172 3.91 0.47 10.16
CA ARG A 172 4.23 -0.04 11.50
C ARG A 172 5.56 -0.78 11.58
N ALA A 173 6.55 -0.31 10.82
CA ALA A 173 7.89 -0.90 10.72
C ALA A 173 8.91 0.20 10.41
N PRO A 174 10.22 -0.03 10.69
CA PRO A 174 11.27 0.88 10.26
C PRO A 174 11.24 1.12 8.76
N VAL A 175 11.21 2.40 8.33
CA VAL A 175 11.19 2.78 6.92
C VAL A 175 12.53 3.40 6.54
N LEU A 176 13.15 2.91 5.47
CA LEU A 176 14.34 3.45 4.85
C LEU A 176 13.97 4.16 3.55
N ALA A 177 14.27 5.45 3.46
CA ALA A 177 14.06 6.26 2.27
C ALA A 177 15.33 6.37 1.42
N GLY A 178 15.16 6.54 0.09
CA GLY A 178 16.27 6.74 -0.85
C GLY A 178 17.00 5.45 -1.23
N GLY A 179 16.35 4.28 -1.10
CA GLY A 179 16.87 3.02 -1.61
C GLY A 179 16.67 2.89 -3.14
N ASP A 180 17.16 1.79 -3.70
CA ASP A 180 17.06 1.52 -5.15
C ASP A 180 15.72 0.94 -5.57
N TYR A 181 14.88 0.53 -4.60
CA TYR A 181 13.62 -0.19 -4.84
C TYR A 181 12.59 0.06 -3.73
N TYR A 182 11.35 -0.33 -3.99
CA TYR A 182 10.26 -0.40 -3.02
C TYR A 182 10.16 -1.83 -2.51
N ALA A 183 10.23 -2.06 -1.19
CA ALA A 183 10.17 -3.41 -0.67
C ALA A 183 9.63 -3.52 0.75
N LEU A 184 8.99 -4.67 1.02
CA LEU A 184 8.63 -5.15 2.35
C LEU A 184 9.57 -6.30 2.70
N GLU A 185 10.34 -6.16 3.78
CA GLU A 185 11.19 -7.21 4.30
C GLU A 185 10.57 -7.79 5.57
N PHE A 186 10.40 -9.11 5.61
CA PHE A 186 9.72 -9.81 6.69
C PHE A 186 10.31 -11.21 6.89
N ARG A 187 9.97 -11.86 8.00
CA ARG A 187 10.46 -13.20 8.29
C ARG A 187 9.96 -14.21 7.27
N ARG A 188 10.87 -15.01 6.71
CA ARG A 188 10.59 -16.02 5.68
C ARG A 188 9.51 -17.03 6.12
N GLU A 189 9.40 -17.33 7.41
CA GLU A 189 8.38 -18.23 7.94
C GLU A 189 6.95 -17.80 7.58
N ALA A 190 6.71 -16.48 7.43
CA ALA A 190 5.41 -15.97 7.05
C ALA A 190 4.94 -16.46 5.67
N LEU A 191 5.85 -16.84 4.78
CA LEU A 191 5.51 -17.37 3.45
C LEU A 191 4.65 -18.63 3.51
N THR A 192 4.75 -19.41 4.58
CA THR A 192 3.96 -20.64 4.80
C THR A 192 2.65 -20.40 5.55
N TRP A 193 2.35 -19.16 5.92
CA TRP A 193 1.09 -18.86 6.59
C TRP A 193 -0.08 -19.08 5.64
N PRO A 194 -1.13 -19.78 6.11
CA PRO A 194 -2.26 -20.07 5.25
C PRO A 194 -3.04 -18.80 4.91
N ASN A 195 -3.60 -18.74 3.72
CA ASN A 195 -4.66 -17.82 3.40
C ASN A 195 -5.92 -18.25 4.18
N VAL A 196 -6.42 -17.35 5.00
CA VAL A 196 -7.59 -17.62 5.88
C VAL A 196 -8.87 -16.96 5.38
N ARG A 197 -8.83 -16.31 4.21
CA ARG A 197 -9.97 -15.55 3.69
C ARG A 197 -10.82 -16.36 2.73
N ALA A 198 -12.13 -16.17 2.87
CA ALA A 198 -13.12 -16.71 1.95
C ALA A 198 -13.52 -15.66 0.90
N ALA A 199 -13.95 -16.13 -0.29
CA ALA A 199 -14.38 -15.25 -1.37
C ALA A 199 -15.50 -14.28 -0.97
N GLY A 200 -16.38 -14.69 -0.04
CA GLY A 200 -17.49 -13.85 0.45
C GLY A 200 -17.06 -12.66 1.32
N GLU A 201 -15.81 -12.63 1.82
CA GLU A 201 -15.27 -11.52 2.62
C GLU A 201 -14.69 -10.41 1.73
N PHE A 202 -14.50 -10.69 0.45
CA PHE A 202 -13.75 -9.82 -0.46
C PHE A 202 -14.38 -8.44 -0.65
N GLU A 203 -15.70 -8.37 -0.85
CA GLU A 203 -16.38 -7.10 -1.14
C GLU A 203 -16.21 -6.11 0.02
N GLY A 204 -16.40 -6.54 1.26
CA GLY A 204 -16.22 -5.71 2.45
C GLY A 204 -14.78 -5.22 2.61
N PHE A 205 -13.80 -6.08 2.32
CA PHE A 205 -12.39 -5.68 2.31
C PHE A 205 -12.11 -4.64 1.22
N PHE A 206 -12.57 -4.90 -0.02
CA PHE A 206 -12.22 -4.07 -1.16
C PHE A 206 -12.88 -2.69 -1.12
N GLU A 207 -14.02 -2.56 -0.43
CA GLU A 207 -14.71 -1.26 -0.25
C GLU A 207 -13.81 -0.22 0.43
N VAL A 208 -13.05 -0.64 1.46
CA VAL A 208 -12.16 0.22 2.26
C VAL A 208 -10.68 0.06 1.91
N PHE A 209 -10.35 -0.80 0.95
CA PHE A 209 -8.97 -1.06 0.55
C PHE A 209 -8.34 0.15 -0.17
N PRO A 210 -7.11 0.54 0.19
CA PRO A 210 -6.19 -0.08 1.16
C PRO A 210 -6.28 0.51 2.58
N CYS A 211 -7.22 1.38 2.87
CA CYS A 211 -7.26 2.20 4.08
C CYS A 211 -7.99 1.56 5.28
N GLY A 212 -8.48 0.33 5.16
CA GLY A 212 -9.21 -0.38 6.22
C GLY A 212 -8.46 -0.51 7.55
N VAL A 213 -7.12 -0.42 7.53
CA VAL A 213 -6.29 -0.39 8.74
C VAL A 213 -6.64 0.76 9.70
N PHE A 214 -7.23 1.84 9.20
CA PHE A 214 -7.64 2.97 10.02
C PHE A 214 -9.01 2.74 10.72
N GLU A 215 -9.79 1.74 10.32
CA GLU A 215 -11.09 1.40 10.93
C GLU A 215 -10.94 0.74 12.30
N THR A 216 -9.89 -0.06 12.52
CA THR A 216 -9.67 -0.82 13.76
C THR A 216 -9.48 0.07 14.98
N THR A 217 -9.25 1.36 14.81
CA THR A 217 -9.10 2.33 15.90
C THR A 217 -10.42 2.73 16.57
N PHE A 218 -11.57 2.50 15.94
CA PHE A 218 -12.87 2.94 16.46
C PHE A 218 -13.67 1.83 17.15
N THR A 219 -13.30 0.55 16.95
CA THR A 219 -14.08 -0.60 17.43
C THR A 219 -13.64 -1.11 18.81
N ASP A 220 -12.47 -0.70 19.31
CA ASP A 220 -11.91 -1.19 20.60
C ASP A 220 -12.20 -0.29 21.81
N LEU A 221 -13.24 0.55 21.76
CA LEU A 221 -13.76 1.17 22.95
C LEU A 221 -14.75 0.19 23.63
N PRO A 222 -14.38 -0.49 24.73
CA PRO A 222 -15.36 -1.24 25.48
C PRO A 222 -16.41 -0.26 25.99
N HIS A 223 -17.67 -0.48 25.65
CA HIS A 223 -18.78 0.13 26.32
C HIS A 223 -18.70 -0.26 27.81
N GLN A 224 -18.06 0.58 28.61
CA GLN A 224 -18.22 0.52 30.06
C GLN A 224 -19.57 1.15 30.40
N VAL A 225 -20.51 0.30 30.72
CA VAL A 225 -21.75 0.61 31.41
C VAL A 225 -21.42 0.82 32.90
#